data_47a4f5915fe7b1627812faaf8605384a
#
_entry.id   47a4f5915fe7b1627812faaf8605384a
#
_cell.length_a   1.000
_cell.length_b   1.000
_cell.length_c   1.000
_cell.angle_alpha   90.00
_cell.angle_beta   90.00
_cell.angle_gamma   90.00
#
_symmetry.space_group_name_H-M   'P 1'
#
loop_
_entity.id
_entity.type
_entity.pdbx_description
1 polymer ?
#
loop_
_entity_poly.entity_id
_entity_poly.type
_entity_poly.pdbx_seq_one_letter_code
_entity_poly.pdbx_strand_id
1 'polypeptide(L)'
;MEFHAAYNYYCDESCHLKNDGKQYMILGYISAPYDRIKKLKEDIKELRKKYKNTLEVKWSNLNAWNYTFYADLVNFFFDRSDIRFRAIIVDKKRYIAAKCNHDYDRFYYLMYYQLIYHLLDTTSTYNIYLDIKDDLSSYRIEELKKILNVHMGIIEKIQHVR
;
A
#
# COMPACT_ATOMS: atom_id res chain seq x y z
N MET A 1 -17.92 -21.38 -0.82
CA MET A 1 -17.58 -20.41 -1.86
C MET A 1 -16.20 -20.78 -2.38
N GLU A 2 -16.04 -21.08 -3.66
CA GLU A 2 -14.71 -21.27 -4.25
C GLU A 2 -14.14 -19.87 -4.56
N PHE A 3 -12.96 -19.57 -3.99
CA PHE A 3 -12.24 -18.34 -4.32
C PHE A 3 -11.44 -18.54 -5.60
N HIS A 4 -11.57 -17.60 -6.54
CA HIS A 4 -10.94 -17.74 -7.85
C HIS A 4 -9.51 -17.20 -7.91
N ALA A 5 -9.14 -16.26 -7.05
CA ALA A 5 -7.80 -15.68 -7.01
C ALA A 5 -7.43 -15.19 -5.61
N ALA A 6 -6.13 -15.20 -5.32
CA ALA A 6 -5.55 -14.55 -4.15
C ALA A 6 -4.68 -13.37 -4.60
N TYR A 7 -4.78 -12.24 -3.91
CA TYR A 7 -4.02 -11.02 -4.21
C TYR A 7 -3.22 -10.54 -3.01
N ASN A 8 -2.03 -10.02 -3.30
CA ASN A 8 -1.25 -9.29 -2.32
C ASN A 8 -1.36 -7.78 -2.58
N TYR A 9 -1.61 -7.03 -1.51
CA TYR A 9 -1.64 -5.56 -1.48
C TYR A 9 -0.50 -5.07 -0.61
N TYR A 10 0.42 -4.30 -1.19
CA TYR A 10 1.55 -3.68 -0.51
C TYR A 10 1.25 -2.20 -0.38
N CYS A 11 0.95 -1.77 0.83
CA CYS A 11 0.54 -0.40 1.14
C CYS A 11 1.71 0.40 1.69
N ASP A 12 1.76 1.67 1.32
CA ASP A 12 2.70 2.66 1.85
C ASP A 12 2.02 4.02 1.93
N GLU A 13 2.56 4.91 2.75
CA GLU A 13 2.04 6.25 2.92
C GLU A 13 3.14 7.30 2.88
N SER A 14 2.73 8.53 2.58
CA SER A 14 3.59 9.70 2.59
C SER A 14 2.92 10.86 3.33
N CYS A 15 3.73 11.65 4.05
CA CYS A 15 3.25 12.80 4.83
C CYS A 15 2.18 12.42 5.86
N HIS A 16 2.32 11.26 6.50
CA HIS A 16 1.33 10.69 7.41
C HIS A 16 1.38 11.24 8.83
N LEU A 17 2.48 11.89 9.25
CA LEU A 17 2.60 12.38 10.63
C LEU A 17 1.66 13.56 10.89
N LYS A 18 1.10 13.59 12.10
CA LYS A 18 0.15 14.63 12.54
C LYS A 18 0.75 16.02 12.45
N ASN A 19 2.03 16.17 12.81
CA ASN A 19 2.73 17.44 12.97
C ASN A 19 3.91 17.61 12.00
N ASP A 20 3.87 17.03 10.82
CA ASP A 20 4.91 17.15 9.79
C ASP A 20 4.85 18.44 8.95
N GLY A 21 3.92 19.34 9.28
CA GLY A 21 3.69 20.60 8.59
C GLY A 21 3.05 20.44 7.20
N LYS A 22 2.70 19.21 6.79
CA LYS A 22 2.05 18.95 5.49
C LYS A 22 0.54 18.94 5.64
N GLN A 23 -0.15 19.62 4.73
CA GLN A 23 -1.60 19.66 4.70
C GLN A 23 -2.19 18.32 4.23
N TYR A 24 -1.57 17.70 3.23
CA TYR A 24 -2.06 16.48 2.61
C TYR A 24 -1.25 15.27 3.05
N MET A 25 -1.95 14.15 3.19
CA MET A 25 -1.40 12.81 3.33
C MET A 25 -1.75 12.02 2.07
N ILE A 26 -0.85 11.16 1.63
CA ILE A 26 -1.07 10.24 0.52
C ILE A 26 -0.94 8.83 1.06
N LEU A 27 -1.92 7.99 0.79
CA LEU A 27 -1.82 6.55 0.99
C LEU A 27 -1.96 5.87 -0.36
N GLY A 28 -1.15 4.84 -0.59
CA GLY A 28 -1.20 4.09 -1.81
C GLY A 28 -0.98 2.60 -1.58
N TYR A 29 -1.35 1.80 -2.57
CA TYR A 29 -0.92 0.41 -2.63
C TYR A 29 -0.53 0.01 -4.05
N ILE A 30 0.34 -0.97 -4.13
CA ILE A 30 0.53 -1.81 -5.32
C ILE A 30 -0.07 -3.17 -5.03
N SER A 31 -0.83 -3.72 -5.97
CA SER A 31 -1.38 -5.08 -5.85
C SER A 31 -1.01 -5.95 -7.04
N ALA A 32 -0.86 -7.24 -6.78
CA ALA A 32 -0.64 -8.24 -7.80
C ALA A 32 -1.20 -9.60 -7.36
N PRO A 33 -1.54 -10.51 -8.31
CA PRO A 33 -1.93 -11.88 -8.01
C PRO A 33 -0.83 -12.60 -7.22
N TYR A 34 -1.22 -13.38 -6.23
CA TYR A 34 -0.29 -14.08 -5.32
C TYR A 34 0.68 -14.99 -6.08
N ASP A 35 0.19 -15.72 -7.07
CA ASP A 35 0.98 -16.64 -7.90
C ASP A 35 2.03 -15.92 -8.77
N ARG A 36 1.85 -14.62 -9.04
CA ARG A 36 2.77 -13.80 -9.83
C ARG A 36 3.89 -13.16 -9.00
N ILE A 37 3.74 -13.08 -7.68
CA ILE A 37 4.67 -12.36 -6.80
C ILE A 37 6.11 -12.85 -6.92
N LYS A 38 6.30 -14.17 -6.99
CA LYS A 38 7.66 -14.74 -7.13
C LYS A 38 8.35 -14.23 -8.40
N LYS A 39 7.65 -14.32 -9.53
CA LYS A 39 8.17 -13.87 -10.84
C LYS A 39 8.43 -12.37 -10.85
N LEU A 40 7.51 -11.56 -10.34
CA LEU A 40 7.68 -10.10 -10.23
C LEU A 40 8.92 -9.72 -9.40
N LYS A 41 9.15 -10.40 -8.28
CA LYS A 41 10.34 -10.19 -7.45
C LYS A 41 11.64 -10.54 -8.19
N GLU A 42 11.63 -11.64 -8.95
CA GLU A 42 12.78 -12.04 -9.76
C GLU A 42 13.07 -11.00 -10.85
N ASP A 43 12.06 -10.55 -11.57
CA ASP A 43 12.19 -9.54 -12.63
C ASP A 43 12.72 -8.19 -12.08
N ILE A 44 12.21 -7.74 -10.94
CA ILE A 44 12.72 -6.52 -10.26
C ILE A 44 14.17 -6.72 -9.82
N LYS A 45 14.51 -7.90 -9.32
CA LYS A 45 15.90 -8.23 -8.93
C LYS A 45 16.85 -8.18 -10.12
N GLU A 46 16.44 -8.71 -11.27
CA GLU A 46 17.23 -8.63 -12.51
C GLU A 46 17.38 -7.19 -12.99
N LEU A 47 16.31 -6.38 -12.91
CA LEU A 47 16.38 -4.96 -13.23
C LEU A 47 17.38 -4.23 -12.31
N ARG A 48 17.33 -4.47 -11.01
CA ARG A 48 18.29 -3.91 -10.06
C ARG A 48 19.73 -4.33 -10.35
N LYS A 49 19.93 -5.59 -10.71
CA LYS A 49 21.24 -6.13 -11.08
C LYS A 49 21.80 -5.48 -12.35
N LYS A 50 20.96 -5.30 -13.38
CA LYS A 50 21.31 -4.60 -14.63
C LYS A 50 21.92 -3.22 -14.36
N TYR A 51 21.33 -2.48 -13.42
CA TYR A 51 21.75 -1.11 -13.08
C TYR A 51 22.69 -1.05 -11.85
N LYS A 52 23.07 -2.17 -11.27
CA LYS A 52 23.84 -2.24 -10.01
C LYS A 52 23.21 -1.38 -8.88
N ASN A 53 21.87 -1.26 -8.89
CA ASN A 53 21.16 -0.45 -7.91
C ASN A 53 20.87 -1.28 -6.67
N THR A 54 21.52 -0.94 -5.56
CA THR A 54 21.33 -1.57 -4.24
C THR A 54 20.56 -0.68 -3.28
N LEU A 55 20.33 0.60 -3.66
CA LEU A 55 19.67 1.56 -2.80
C LEU A 55 18.16 1.35 -2.78
N GLU A 56 17.52 1.79 -1.71
CA GLU A 56 16.09 1.86 -1.63
C GLU A 56 15.53 2.81 -2.72
N VAL A 57 14.45 2.40 -3.35
CA VAL A 57 13.77 3.22 -4.37
C VAL A 57 12.96 4.29 -3.66
N LYS A 58 13.49 5.49 -3.63
CA LYS A 58 12.84 6.69 -3.08
C LYS A 58 13.00 7.86 -4.04
N TRP A 59 11.99 8.73 -4.10
CA TRP A 59 12.06 9.95 -4.91
C TRP A 59 13.27 10.82 -4.58
N SER A 60 13.61 10.93 -3.29
CA SER A 60 14.78 11.66 -2.81
C SER A 60 16.13 11.11 -3.27
N ASN A 61 16.16 9.85 -3.70
CA ASN A 61 17.37 9.19 -4.20
C ASN A 61 17.53 9.32 -5.72
N LEU A 62 16.52 9.85 -6.43
CA LEU A 62 16.58 10.04 -7.87
C LEU A 62 17.60 11.12 -8.23
N ASN A 63 18.49 10.80 -9.17
CA ASN A 63 19.51 11.69 -9.71
C ASN A 63 19.88 11.31 -11.15
N ALA A 64 20.73 12.09 -11.80
CA ALA A 64 21.11 11.87 -13.19
C ALA A 64 21.76 10.49 -13.45
N TRP A 65 22.47 9.94 -12.48
CA TRP A 65 23.19 8.66 -12.63
C TRP A 65 22.28 7.44 -12.59
N ASN A 66 21.17 7.52 -11.86
CA ASN A 66 20.23 6.40 -11.71
C ASN A 66 18.89 6.64 -12.42
N TYR A 67 18.75 7.74 -13.15
CA TYR A 67 17.51 8.10 -13.86
C TYR A 67 16.99 6.95 -14.74
N THR A 68 17.88 6.32 -15.52
CA THR A 68 17.49 5.22 -16.41
C THR A 68 16.91 4.02 -15.67
N PHE A 69 17.46 3.70 -14.49
CA PHE A 69 16.90 2.66 -13.63
C PHE A 69 15.47 3.00 -13.19
N TYR A 70 15.24 4.25 -12.75
CA TYR A 70 13.90 4.69 -12.34
C TYR A 70 12.92 4.72 -13.51
N ALA A 71 13.35 5.15 -14.69
CA ALA A 71 12.53 5.12 -15.90
C ALA A 71 12.13 3.69 -16.29
N ASP A 72 13.09 2.75 -16.29
CA ASP A 72 12.83 1.33 -16.56
C ASP A 72 11.92 0.70 -15.49
N LEU A 73 12.03 1.12 -14.22
CA LEU A 73 11.15 0.65 -13.17
C LEU A 73 9.70 1.13 -13.36
N VAL A 74 9.52 2.36 -13.81
CA VAL A 74 8.20 2.91 -14.16
C VAL A 74 7.63 2.19 -15.37
N ASN A 75 8.43 1.96 -16.43
CA ASN A 75 8.01 1.20 -17.60
C ASN A 75 7.65 -0.25 -17.22
N PHE A 76 8.44 -0.88 -16.34
CA PHE A 76 8.13 -2.20 -15.80
C PHE A 76 6.73 -2.29 -15.20
N PHE A 77 6.27 -1.25 -14.52
CA PHE A 77 4.90 -1.19 -14.00
C PHE A 77 3.87 -1.04 -15.13
N PHE A 78 4.08 -0.10 -16.05
CA PHE A 78 3.10 0.21 -17.10
C PHE A 78 3.00 -0.84 -18.19
N ASP A 79 4.06 -1.60 -18.44
CA ASP A 79 4.07 -2.69 -19.43
C ASP A 79 3.37 -3.97 -18.93
N ARG A 80 2.82 -3.95 -17.69
CA ARG A 80 2.20 -5.11 -17.05
C ARG A 80 0.73 -4.89 -16.74
N SER A 81 -0.10 -5.87 -17.07
CA SER A 81 -1.52 -5.90 -16.75
C SER A 81 -1.82 -6.57 -15.40
N ASP A 82 -0.85 -7.29 -14.83
CA ASP A 82 -0.99 -8.03 -13.58
C ASP A 82 -0.60 -7.21 -12.32
N ILE A 83 -0.09 -6.00 -12.49
CA ILE A 83 0.19 -5.07 -11.39
C ILE A 83 -0.82 -3.92 -11.44
N ARG A 84 -1.38 -3.58 -10.31
CA ARG A 84 -2.31 -2.44 -10.16
C ARG A 84 -1.80 -1.49 -9.10
N PHE A 85 -2.08 -0.20 -9.29
CA PHE A 85 -1.78 0.87 -8.35
C PHE A 85 -3.04 1.67 -8.05
N ARG A 86 -3.19 2.05 -6.79
CA ARG A 86 -4.18 3.04 -6.37
C ARG A 86 -3.57 3.91 -5.28
N ALA A 87 -3.96 5.20 -5.30
CA ALA A 87 -3.67 6.11 -4.20
C ALA A 87 -4.88 6.98 -3.89
N ILE A 88 -4.94 7.45 -2.65
CA ILE A 88 -5.85 8.49 -2.19
C ILE A 88 -5.03 9.66 -1.62
N ILE A 89 -5.50 10.88 -1.89
CA ILE A 89 -4.93 12.11 -1.35
C ILE A 89 -5.95 12.69 -0.38
N VAL A 90 -5.53 12.94 0.85
CA VAL A 90 -6.42 13.34 1.94
C VAL A 90 -5.94 14.64 2.57
N ASP A 91 -6.83 15.63 2.69
CA ASP A 91 -6.61 16.82 3.52
C ASP A 91 -6.75 16.44 5.00
N LYS A 92 -5.62 16.38 5.70
CA LYS A 92 -5.55 15.93 7.10
C LYS A 92 -6.39 16.80 8.03
N LYS A 93 -6.28 18.12 7.92
CA LYS A 93 -6.98 19.05 8.81
C LYS A 93 -8.49 18.97 8.64
N ARG A 94 -8.93 19.03 7.40
CA ARG A 94 -10.37 18.99 7.08
C ARG A 94 -11.01 17.68 7.51
N TYR A 95 -10.35 16.56 7.27
CA TYR A 95 -10.92 15.25 7.53
C TYR A 95 -10.92 14.91 9.03
N ILE A 96 -9.81 15.18 9.73
CA ILE A 96 -9.69 14.93 11.17
C ILE A 96 -10.75 15.70 11.95
N ALA A 97 -10.93 16.99 11.63
CA ALA A 97 -11.94 17.84 12.28
C ALA A 97 -13.37 17.35 12.01
N ALA A 98 -13.68 16.99 10.75
CA ALA A 98 -15.05 16.70 10.34
C ALA A 98 -15.53 15.28 10.67
N LYS A 99 -14.63 14.28 10.69
CA LYS A 99 -15.02 12.86 10.72
C LYS A 99 -14.43 12.05 11.87
N CYS A 100 -13.36 12.48 12.48
CA CYS A 100 -12.62 11.68 13.45
C CYS A 100 -12.58 12.27 14.86
N ASN A 101 -13.30 13.36 15.12
CA ASN A 101 -13.34 14.03 16.43
C ASN A 101 -11.92 14.24 17.01
N HIS A 102 -10.98 14.70 16.18
CA HIS A 102 -9.57 14.91 16.48
C HIS A 102 -8.75 13.66 16.87
N ASP A 103 -9.33 12.45 16.75
CA ASP A 103 -8.60 11.20 16.91
C ASP A 103 -7.83 10.89 15.62
N TYR A 104 -6.51 11.10 15.68
CA TYR A 104 -5.63 10.89 14.52
C TYR A 104 -5.48 9.41 14.16
N ASP A 105 -5.44 8.53 15.14
CA ASP A 105 -5.32 7.09 14.91
C ASP A 105 -6.55 6.54 14.19
N ARG A 106 -7.72 6.93 14.67
CA ARG A 106 -8.98 6.59 14.01
C ARG A 106 -9.03 7.11 12.58
N PHE A 107 -8.57 8.34 12.35
CA PHE A 107 -8.46 8.93 11.02
C PHE A 107 -7.56 8.07 10.11
N TYR A 108 -6.38 7.68 10.59
CA TYR A 108 -5.41 6.90 9.83
C TYR A 108 -5.98 5.56 9.34
N TYR A 109 -6.61 4.79 10.21
CA TYR A 109 -7.25 3.51 9.84
C TYR A 109 -8.45 3.67 8.93
N LEU A 110 -9.22 4.74 9.12
CA LEU A 110 -10.33 5.05 8.24
C LEU A 110 -9.87 5.34 6.81
N MET A 111 -8.67 5.92 6.66
CA MET A 111 -8.07 6.15 5.34
C MET A 111 -7.61 4.84 4.68
N TYR A 112 -7.03 3.91 5.42
CA TYR A 112 -6.74 2.57 4.91
C TYR A 112 -8.01 1.82 4.51
N TYR A 113 -9.05 1.92 5.31
CA TYR A 113 -10.35 1.37 4.93
C TYR A 113 -10.85 1.95 3.60
N GLN A 114 -10.82 3.27 3.43
CA GLN A 114 -11.23 3.93 2.18
C GLN A 114 -10.35 3.54 0.99
N LEU A 115 -9.06 3.36 1.21
CA LEU A 115 -8.11 2.94 0.17
C LEU A 115 -8.44 1.54 -0.35
N ILE A 116 -8.80 0.62 0.54
CA ILE A 116 -8.87 -0.82 0.26
C ILE A 116 -10.30 -1.26 -0.08
N TYR A 117 -11.30 -0.87 0.73
CA TYR A 117 -12.64 -1.44 0.72
C TYR A 117 -13.33 -1.46 -0.64
N HIS A 118 -13.28 -0.37 -1.38
CA HIS A 118 -14.03 -0.22 -2.64
C HIS A 118 -13.55 -1.08 -3.80
N LEU A 119 -12.45 -1.80 -3.65
CA LEU A 119 -11.84 -2.62 -4.70
C LEU A 119 -11.76 -4.09 -4.36
N LEU A 120 -12.28 -4.47 -3.20
CA LEU A 120 -12.34 -5.88 -2.82
C LEU A 120 -13.50 -6.55 -3.57
N ASP A 121 -13.18 -7.67 -4.19
CA ASP A 121 -14.13 -8.56 -4.84
C ASP A 121 -14.44 -9.73 -3.88
N THR A 122 -15.71 -10.08 -3.73
CA THR A 122 -16.15 -11.18 -2.85
C THR A 122 -15.78 -12.56 -3.36
N THR A 123 -15.29 -12.68 -4.60
CA THR A 123 -14.83 -13.95 -5.19
C THR A 123 -13.34 -14.20 -5.06
N SER A 124 -12.60 -13.26 -4.48
CA SER A 124 -11.15 -13.32 -4.31
C SER A 124 -10.74 -13.23 -2.84
N THR A 125 -9.52 -13.63 -2.52
CA THR A 125 -8.93 -13.47 -1.19
C THR A 125 -7.77 -12.48 -1.21
N TYR A 126 -7.47 -11.86 -0.06
CA TYR A 126 -6.53 -10.75 0.00
C TYR A 126 -5.57 -10.86 1.19
N ASN A 127 -4.28 -10.68 0.89
CA ASN A 127 -3.24 -10.46 1.89
C ASN A 127 -2.83 -8.99 1.83
N ILE A 128 -2.98 -8.27 2.92
CA ILE A 128 -2.69 -6.84 3.00
C ILE A 128 -1.45 -6.63 3.86
N TYR A 129 -0.45 -5.97 3.29
CA TYR A 129 0.82 -5.66 3.92
C TYR A 129 0.90 -4.15 4.12
N LEU A 130 0.94 -3.72 5.37
CA LEU A 130 1.08 -2.32 5.77
C LEU A 130 2.54 -2.07 6.18
N ASP A 131 3.15 -0.97 5.72
CA ASP A 131 4.44 -0.55 6.23
C ASP A 131 4.28 -0.02 7.67
N ILE A 132 5.14 -0.48 8.58
CA ILE A 132 5.11 0.01 9.96
C ILE A 132 6.14 1.09 10.13
N LYS A 133 5.65 2.25 10.48
CA LYS A 133 6.50 3.31 11.03
C LYS A 133 6.02 3.69 12.42
N ASP A 134 6.19 3.01 13.41
CA ASP A 134 5.80 3.29 14.80
C ASP A 134 4.68 2.42 15.36
N ASP A 135 4.65 2.31 16.68
CA ASP A 135 3.81 1.55 17.62
C ASP A 135 2.28 1.54 17.35
N LEU A 136 1.89 1.39 16.11
CA LEU A 136 0.50 1.16 15.76
C LEU A 136 0.10 -0.18 16.37
N SER A 137 -0.67 -0.10 17.42
CA SER A 137 -1.04 -1.24 18.23
C SER A 137 -1.62 -2.36 17.35
N SER A 138 -1.18 -3.58 17.57
CA SER A 138 -1.77 -4.81 17.00
C SER A 138 -3.30 -4.83 17.06
N TYR A 139 -3.87 -4.20 18.08
CA TYR A 139 -5.29 -3.96 18.27
C TYR A 139 -5.94 -3.24 17.08
N ARG A 140 -5.30 -2.20 16.52
CA ARG A 140 -5.87 -1.42 15.41
C ARG A 140 -5.89 -2.18 14.08
N ILE A 141 -4.90 -3.05 13.87
CA ILE A 141 -4.88 -3.94 12.70
C ILE A 141 -6.03 -4.95 12.80
N GLU A 142 -6.22 -5.53 13.95
CA GLU A 142 -7.33 -6.45 14.18
C GLU A 142 -8.68 -5.74 14.02
N GLU A 143 -8.78 -4.46 14.43
CA GLU A 143 -9.98 -3.66 14.20
C GLU A 143 -10.21 -3.41 12.71
N LEU A 144 -9.18 -3.01 11.94
CA LEU A 144 -9.27 -2.84 10.49
C LEU A 144 -9.67 -4.15 9.80
N LYS A 145 -9.04 -5.26 10.16
CA LYS A 145 -9.36 -6.59 9.65
C LYS A 145 -10.81 -6.97 9.94
N LYS A 146 -11.25 -6.70 11.17
CA LYS A 146 -12.62 -6.98 11.61
C LYS A 146 -13.64 -6.17 10.80
N ILE A 147 -13.40 -4.87 10.60
CA ILE A 147 -14.28 -4.01 9.83
C ILE A 147 -14.35 -4.45 8.36
N LEU A 148 -13.22 -4.77 7.75
CA LEU A 148 -13.17 -5.24 6.37
C LEU A 148 -13.87 -6.61 6.22
N ASN A 149 -13.66 -7.53 7.15
CA ASN A 149 -14.25 -8.88 7.10
C ASN A 149 -15.74 -8.92 7.46
N VAL A 150 -16.23 -8.01 8.29
CA VAL A 150 -17.69 -7.92 8.59
C VAL A 150 -18.51 -7.77 7.30
N HIS A 151 -17.97 -7.09 6.32
CA HIS A 151 -18.66 -6.88 5.06
C HIS A 151 -18.43 -7.95 4.01
N MET A 152 -17.30 -8.66 4.04
CA MET A 152 -16.88 -9.48 2.91
C MET A 152 -16.33 -10.88 3.26
N GLY A 153 -15.76 -11.08 4.45
CA GLY A 153 -15.21 -12.38 4.88
C GLY A 153 -14.02 -12.90 4.06
N ILE A 154 -13.33 -12.02 3.32
CA ILE A 154 -12.37 -12.37 2.29
C ILE A 154 -10.94 -11.96 2.60
N ILE A 155 -10.71 -11.29 3.73
CA ILE A 155 -9.36 -10.88 4.14
C ILE A 155 -8.71 -12.02 4.93
N GLU A 156 -7.78 -12.71 4.31
CA GLU A 156 -7.04 -13.79 4.97
C GLU A 156 -6.01 -13.23 5.94
N LYS A 157 -5.33 -12.16 5.56
CA LYS A 157 -4.21 -11.64 6.33
C LYS A 157 -4.08 -10.12 6.22
N ILE A 158 -3.95 -9.46 7.35
CA ILE A 158 -3.37 -8.11 7.43
C ILE A 158 -2.14 -8.21 8.33
N GLN A 159 -1.01 -7.76 7.86
CA GLN A 159 0.22 -7.74 8.65
C GLN A 159 1.07 -6.53 8.31
N HIS A 160 1.85 -6.12 9.29
CA HIS A 160 2.94 -5.19 9.07
C HIS A 160 4.13 -5.88 8.40
N VAL A 161 4.81 -5.15 7.54
CA VAL A 161 6.08 -5.57 6.92
C VAL A 161 7.16 -4.62 7.43
N ARG A 162 8.26 -5.20 7.90
CA ARG A 162 9.47 -4.45 8.28
C ARG A 162 10.39 -4.26 7.09
#